data_e6900bb5fdbc0c30348c5a152f2e19eb
#
_entry.id   e6900bb5fdbc0c30348c5a152f2e19eb
#
_cell.length_a   1.000
_cell.length_b   1.000
_cell.length_c   1.000
_cell.angle_alpha   90.00
_cell.angle_beta   90.00
_cell.angle_gamma   90.00
#
_symmetry.space_group_name_H-M   'P 1'
#
loop_
_entity.id
_entity.type
_entity.pdbx_description
1 polymer ?
#
loop_
_entity_poly.entity_id
_entity_poly.type
_entity_poly.pdbx_seq_one_letter_code
_entity_poly.pdbx_strand_id
1 'polypeptide(L)'
;PVPYQACSHPVLPVEILKNVDTAEERITLAYFKSAAWQTITVDRSVCANTNKIVDALSQFGIEVTSDNAKNMVRYISDCVGLNPATLNPKKSINRLGWAGGEFMPYASDIVYDGENDYSSLFRNVHEAGDYEAWKRYCSGLRKNKIVRMAFGASLGSVLIEPLNILSFILHLWGGESGTGKTVAIMAGMSIWGNPKIGALVKTLDGTKVGIIRNAAFLYSLPFAGDELQTLQKEYKGNFDQLIYRITEGIDRMRGKAAGGVEETKTWRNSFLFSGEEPVTKSNSRAGSKNRVIEIEVENKIIENGNQAVTFLTSNFGHAGKRLIDYLLSADMQKLKEEYEQYFAATCQTDTTEKQAMAMACILVADRILVEQIFTDETPFAVEDVQEYLKSVFEVDVAERAYQTVLNWIARNPVRFLDPKAENALNKGEVWGKILTDETHPERPPVAIVNKDVLCGFLEQEGYDYTALCKRWASKERIKRNSQGKYIHNTKVYGVKANYIKINMAQDGDADGFMNVDEEEDDGQMSLPFE
;
A
#
# COMPACT_ATOMS: atom_id res chain seq x y z
N PRO A 1 49.50 -13.82 -37.25
CA PRO A 1 48.44 -12.95 -36.79
C PRO A 1 48.66 -11.52 -37.26
N VAL A 2 47.65 -10.91 -37.89
CA VAL A 2 47.72 -9.51 -38.30
C VAL A 2 47.22 -8.66 -37.14
N PRO A 3 48.00 -7.67 -36.63
CA PRO A 3 47.51 -6.79 -35.58
C PRO A 3 46.41 -5.89 -36.09
N TYR A 4 45.37 -5.63 -35.23
CA TYR A 4 44.30 -4.70 -35.52
C TYR A 4 44.09 -3.73 -34.35
N GLN A 5 43.73 -2.51 -34.66
CA GLN A 5 43.41 -1.51 -33.64
C GLN A 5 41.91 -1.60 -33.28
N ALA A 6 41.62 -1.83 -32.00
CA ALA A 6 40.27 -1.83 -31.47
C ALA A 6 39.84 -0.45 -30.95
N CYS A 7 40.77 0.29 -30.34
CA CYS A 7 40.59 1.64 -29.81
C CYS A 7 41.90 2.42 -29.83
N SER A 8 41.86 3.76 -29.81
CA SER A 8 43.01 4.64 -29.75
C SER A 8 43.65 4.73 -28.36
N HIS A 9 42.92 4.37 -27.32
CA HIS A 9 43.39 4.34 -25.92
C HIS A 9 43.09 2.97 -25.28
N PRO A 10 43.75 2.63 -24.18
CA PRO A 10 43.56 1.35 -23.52
C PRO A 10 42.13 1.16 -23.00
N VAL A 11 41.56 0.02 -23.31
CA VAL A 11 40.23 -0.46 -22.79
C VAL A 11 40.42 -1.92 -22.38
N LEU A 12 40.01 -2.29 -21.18
CA LEU A 12 40.18 -3.63 -20.61
C LEU A 12 38.87 -4.11 -19.97
N PRO A 13 38.37 -5.28 -20.31
CA PRO A 13 37.38 -5.95 -19.48
C PRO A 13 38.01 -6.32 -18.13
N VAL A 14 37.43 -5.85 -17.03
CA VAL A 14 38.01 -6.05 -15.68
C VAL A 14 37.12 -6.86 -14.77
N GLU A 15 35.84 -6.93 -15.08
CA GLU A 15 34.85 -7.64 -14.26
C GLU A 15 33.68 -8.09 -15.10
N ILE A 16 33.11 -9.26 -14.76
CA ILE A 16 31.82 -9.74 -15.27
C ILE A 16 30.88 -9.80 -14.07
N LEU A 17 29.70 -9.19 -14.22
CA LEU A 17 28.64 -9.19 -13.23
C LEU A 17 27.49 -10.05 -13.76
N LYS A 18 27.00 -10.98 -12.94
CA LYS A 18 25.84 -11.83 -13.24
C LYS A 18 24.72 -11.53 -12.28
N ASN A 19 23.64 -10.97 -12.80
CA ASN A 19 22.49 -10.60 -12.00
C ASN A 19 21.79 -11.84 -11.42
N VAL A 20 21.53 -11.85 -10.10
CA VAL A 20 20.96 -13.01 -9.39
C VAL A 20 19.47 -13.20 -9.67
N ASP A 21 18.74 -12.14 -10.07
CA ASP A 21 17.32 -12.21 -10.39
C ASP A 21 17.08 -12.65 -11.85
N THR A 22 17.83 -12.07 -12.81
CA THR A 22 17.58 -12.25 -14.25
C THR A 22 18.56 -13.20 -14.92
N ALA A 23 19.68 -13.56 -14.25
CA ALA A 23 20.82 -14.26 -14.80
C ALA A 23 21.51 -13.56 -15.99
N GLU A 24 21.13 -12.32 -16.30
CA GLU A 24 21.79 -11.51 -17.32
C GLU A 24 23.21 -11.12 -16.88
N GLU A 25 24.10 -10.98 -17.87
CA GLU A 25 25.48 -10.61 -17.61
C GLU A 25 25.78 -9.19 -18.08
N ARG A 26 26.56 -8.48 -17.28
CA ARG A 26 27.13 -7.16 -17.59
C ARG A 26 28.66 -7.25 -17.54
N ILE A 27 29.33 -6.40 -18.30
CA ILE A 27 30.79 -6.33 -18.35
C ILE A 27 31.24 -4.94 -17.91
N THR A 28 32.13 -4.89 -16.93
CA THR A 28 32.80 -3.66 -16.52
C THR A 28 34.08 -3.51 -17.36
N LEU A 29 34.16 -2.41 -18.11
CA LEU A 29 35.30 -2.03 -18.89
C LEU A 29 36.06 -0.92 -18.18
N ALA A 30 37.35 -1.11 -17.90
CA ALA A 30 38.26 -0.05 -17.52
C ALA A 30 38.84 0.58 -18.78
N TYR A 31 38.89 1.90 -18.83
CA TYR A 31 39.51 2.65 -19.93
C TYR A 31 40.36 3.81 -19.43
N PHE A 32 41.46 4.09 -20.13
CA PHE A 32 42.38 5.16 -19.75
C PHE A 32 42.13 6.39 -20.60
N LYS A 33 41.67 7.48 -19.95
CA LYS A 33 41.41 8.76 -20.61
C LYS A 33 41.76 9.92 -19.69
N SER A 34 42.20 11.03 -20.25
CA SER A 34 42.55 12.24 -19.48
C SER A 34 43.50 11.95 -18.30
N ALA A 35 44.55 11.12 -18.55
CA ALA A 35 45.56 10.69 -17.58
C ALA A 35 45.02 9.91 -16.36
N ALA A 36 43.82 9.34 -16.44
CA ALA A 36 43.21 8.53 -15.37
C ALA A 36 42.52 7.28 -15.93
N TRP A 37 42.51 6.20 -15.14
CA TRP A 37 41.66 5.05 -15.37
C TRP A 37 40.24 5.35 -14.88
N GLN A 38 39.28 5.05 -15.72
CA GLN A 38 37.86 5.15 -15.45
C GLN A 38 37.20 3.81 -15.74
N THR A 39 36.00 3.58 -15.22
CA THR A 39 35.25 2.35 -15.45
C THR A 39 33.83 2.65 -15.94
N ILE A 40 33.30 1.75 -16.77
CA ILE A 40 31.93 1.74 -17.21
C ILE A 40 31.42 0.29 -17.21
N THR A 41 30.21 0.08 -16.75
CA THR A 41 29.54 -1.22 -16.82
C THR A 41 28.45 -1.18 -17.89
N VAL A 42 28.46 -2.12 -18.82
CA VAL A 42 27.52 -2.23 -19.95
C VAL A 42 26.98 -3.65 -20.04
N ASP A 43 25.80 -3.79 -20.60
CA ASP A 43 25.19 -5.12 -20.83
C ASP A 43 26.05 -5.93 -21.80
N ARG A 44 26.19 -7.22 -21.56
CA ARG A 44 26.94 -8.11 -22.44
C ARG A 44 26.44 -8.09 -23.89
N SER A 45 25.14 -7.91 -24.08
CA SER A 45 24.52 -7.76 -25.40
C SER A 45 25.00 -6.54 -26.17
N VAL A 46 25.41 -5.47 -25.47
CA VAL A 46 26.02 -4.27 -26.05
C VAL A 46 27.39 -4.61 -26.61
N CYS A 47 28.22 -5.33 -25.85
CA CYS A 47 29.55 -5.76 -26.26
C CYS A 47 29.55 -6.74 -27.44
N ALA A 48 28.41 -7.36 -27.74
CA ALA A 48 28.25 -8.29 -28.87
C ALA A 48 27.67 -7.64 -30.15
N ASN A 49 27.36 -6.34 -30.12
CA ASN A 49 26.67 -5.65 -31.23
C ASN A 49 27.42 -4.38 -31.64
N THR A 50 27.84 -4.30 -32.90
CA THR A 50 28.65 -3.21 -33.44
C THR A 50 27.97 -1.83 -33.38
N ASN A 51 26.67 -1.75 -33.53
CA ASN A 51 25.95 -0.46 -33.45
C ASN A 51 25.77 -0.06 -32.00
N LYS A 52 25.30 -0.98 -31.14
CA LYS A 52 25.08 -0.68 -29.72
C LYS A 52 26.36 -0.31 -28.97
N ILE A 53 27.50 -0.93 -29.33
CA ILE A 53 28.78 -0.66 -28.67
C ILE A 53 29.28 0.76 -28.97
N VAL A 54 29.06 1.26 -30.18
CA VAL A 54 29.39 2.64 -30.55
C VAL A 54 28.55 3.61 -29.72
N ASP A 55 27.24 3.44 -29.67
CA ASP A 55 26.34 4.32 -28.92
C ASP A 55 26.67 4.33 -27.42
N ALA A 56 26.90 3.15 -26.84
CA ALA A 56 27.14 3.03 -25.40
C ALA A 56 28.53 3.58 -24.97
N LEU A 57 29.58 3.27 -25.71
CA LEU A 57 30.94 3.62 -25.31
C LEU A 57 31.33 5.06 -25.68
N SER A 58 30.80 5.58 -26.81
CA SER A 58 31.10 6.95 -27.25
C SER A 58 30.57 8.01 -26.25
N GLN A 59 29.48 7.76 -25.56
CA GLN A 59 28.93 8.66 -24.54
C GLN A 59 29.93 8.92 -23.40
N PHE A 60 30.83 7.98 -23.10
CA PHE A 60 31.85 8.08 -22.08
C PHE A 60 33.20 8.53 -22.67
N GLY A 61 33.18 8.87 -23.97
CA GLY A 61 34.37 9.33 -24.69
C GLY A 61 35.37 8.22 -24.98
N ILE A 62 34.95 6.96 -24.98
CA ILE A 62 35.74 5.85 -25.52
C ILE A 62 35.67 5.93 -27.05
N GLU A 63 36.80 6.01 -27.72
CA GLU A 63 36.88 6.24 -29.17
C GLU A 63 36.54 4.97 -29.97
N VAL A 64 35.25 4.61 -29.96
CA VAL A 64 34.68 3.56 -30.80
C VAL A 64 33.79 4.20 -31.85
N THR A 65 34.07 3.93 -33.11
CA THR A 65 33.34 4.45 -34.27
C THR A 65 32.82 3.27 -35.12
N SER A 66 32.02 3.55 -36.15
CA SER A 66 31.58 2.52 -37.12
C SER A 66 32.76 1.75 -37.76
N ASP A 67 33.92 2.39 -37.89
CA ASP A 67 35.06 1.78 -38.58
C ASP A 67 35.80 0.74 -37.71
N ASN A 68 35.90 0.97 -36.38
CA ASN A 68 36.62 0.09 -35.45
C ASN A 68 35.69 -0.75 -34.55
N ALA A 69 34.38 -0.55 -34.58
CA ALA A 69 33.39 -1.25 -33.73
C ALA A 69 33.52 -2.78 -33.81
N LYS A 70 33.69 -3.33 -35.00
CA LYS A 70 33.88 -4.78 -35.21
C LYS A 70 35.14 -5.29 -34.50
N ASN A 71 36.21 -4.51 -34.51
CA ASN A 71 37.44 -4.86 -33.84
C ASN A 71 37.31 -4.80 -32.33
N MET A 72 36.55 -3.79 -31.81
CA MET A 72 36.26 -3.67 -30.37
C MET A 72 35.43 -4.83 -29.87
N VAL A 73 34.34 -5.20 -30.56
CA VAL A 73 33.51 -6.37 -30.24
C VAL A 73 34.35 -7.64 -30.16
N ARG A 74 35.19 -7.88 -31.18
CA ARG A 74 36.10 -9.03 -31.23
C ARG A 74 37.09 -9.01 -30.08
N TYR A 75 37.72 -7.87 -29.83
CA TYR A 75 38.71 -7.70 -28.75
C TYR A 75 38.13 -8.03 -27.39
N ILE A 76 36.95 -7.47 -27.06
CA ILE A 76 36.28 -7.76 -25.76
C ILE A 76 35.95 -9.24 -25.67
N SER A 77 35.41 -9.83 -26.73
CA SER A 77 35.08 -11.26 -26.78
C SER A 77 36.30 -12.15 -26.57
N ASP A 78 37.40 -11.85 -27.25
CA ASP A 78 38.65 -12.59 -27.11
C ASP A 78 39.25 -12.44 -25.70
N CYS A 79 39.24 -11.21 -25.12
CA CYS A 79 39.69 -10.98 -23.75
C CYS A 79 38.88 -11.78 -22.72
N VAL A 80 37.59 -11.81 -22.84
CA VAL A 80 36.72 -12.58 -21.93
C VAL A 80 36.92 -14.08 -22.13
N GLY A 81 36.94 -14.57 -23.37
CA GLY A 81 37.08 -15.98 -23.69
C GLY A 81 38.44 -16.59 -23.32
N LEU A 82 39.50 -15.79 -23.38
CA LEU A 82 40.85 -16.26 -23.07
C LEU A 82 41.24 -16.14 -21.61
N ASN A 83 40.48 -15.42 -20.78
CA ASN A 83 40.78 -15.16 -19.38
C ASN A 83 39.68 -15.58 -18.39
N PRO A 84 39.07 -16.80 -18.50
CA PRO A 84 37.95 -17.20 -17.66
C PRO A 84 38.31 -17.27 -16.17
N ALA A 85 39.55 -17.57 -15.83
CA ALA A 85 39.99 -17.64 -14.44
C ALA A 85 40.10 -16.25 -13.77
N THR A 86 40.43 -15.22 -14.54
CA THR A 86 40.59 -13.84 -14.05
C THR A 86 39.25 -13.09 -14.08
N LEU A 87 38.41 -13.37 -15.08
CA LEU A 87 37.10 -12.75 -15.31
C LEU A 87 35.97 -13.67 -14.86
N ASN A 88 36.11 -14.27 -13.67
CA ASN A 88 35.05 -15.11 -13.08
C ASN A 88 33.83 -14.22 -12.74
N PRO A 89 32.58 -14.60 -13.18
CA PRO A 89 31.41 -13.80 -12.91
C PRO A 89 31.15 -13.63 -11.41
N LYS A 90 31.01 -12.39 -10.95
CA LYS A 90 30.55 -12.03 -9.61
C LYS A 90 29.02 -11.90 -9.61
N LYS A 91 28.41 -12.27 -8.50
CA LYS A 91 26.99 -12.03 -8.30
C LYS A 91 26.69 -10.55 -8.23
N SER A 92 25.63 -10.11 -8.89
CA SER A 92 25.20 -8.71 -8.87
C SER A 92 23.69 -8.58 -8.82
N ILE A 93 23.22 -7.38 -8.51
CA ILE A 93 21.80 -7.03 -8.50
C ILE A 93 21.61 -5.52 -8.75
N ASN A 94 20.50 -5.15 -9.37
CA ASN A 94 20.18 -3.76 -9.71
C ASN A 94 19.08 -3.13 -8.83
N ARG A 95 18.76 -3.73 -7.70
CA ARG A 95 17.76 -3.27 -6.72
C ARG A 95 18.25 -3.44 -5.28
N LEU A 96 17.51 -2.90 -4.34
CA LEU A 96 17.74 -3.06 -2.90
C LEU A 96 16.97 -4.29 -2.34
N GLY A 97 17.11 -4.54 -1.05
CA GLY A 97 16.38 -5.58 -0.32
C GLY A 97 16.98 -6.98 -0.44
N TRP A 98 16.19 -8.00 -0.14
CA TRP A 98 16.60 -9.40 -0.14
C TRP A 98 17.02 -9.89 -1.53
N ALA A 99 18.15 -10.58 -1.60
CA ALA A 99 18.70 -11.13 -2.84
C ALA A 99 19.62 -12.31 -2.54
N GLY A 100 19.35 -13.47 -3.08
CA GLY A 100 20.24 -14.64 -3.00
C GLY A 100 20.65 -15.06 -1.58
N GLY A 101 19.84 -14.77 -0.58
CA GLY A 101 20.13 -15.06 0.84
C GLY A 101 20.88 -13.93 1.56
N GLU A 102 21.15 -12.81 0.89
CA GLU A 102 21.74 -11.61 1.45
C GLU A 102 20.80 -10.41 1.33
N PHE A 103 21.19 -9.25 1.86
CA PHE A 103 20.37 -8.03 1.83
C PHE A 103 21.15 -6.83 1.30
N MET A 104 20.73 -6.23 0.19
CA MET A 104 21.31 -5.00 -0.35
C MET A 104 20.78 -3.75 0.39
N PRO A 105 21.68 -2.80 0.77
CA PRO A 105 23.07 -2.64 0.33
C PRO A 105 24.13 -3.29 1.26
N TYR A 106 23.76 -4.10 2.22
CA TYR A 106 24.68 -4.65 3.25
C TYR A 106 25.31 -6.00 2.84
N ALA A 107 24.99 -6.51 1.66
CA ALA A 107 25.52 -7.75 1.12
C ALA A 107 27.05 -7.70 0.95
N SER A 108 27.74 -8.83 1.21
CA SER A 108 29.17 -8.98 1.04
C SER A 108 29.57 -9.60 -0.30
N ASP A 109 28.77 -10.55 -0.79
CA ASP A 109 29.07 -11.36 -1.97
C ASP A 109 28.28 -10.94 -3.22
N ILE A 110 27.36 -9.97 -3.07
CA ILE A 110 26.57 -9.41 -4.17
C ILE A 110 26.91 -7.95 -4.38
N VAL A 111 27.24 -7.57 -5.62
CA VAL A 111 27.58 -6.20 -5.99
C VAL A 111 26.35 -5.49 -6.57
N TYR A 112 26.17 -4.22 -6.22
CA TYR A 112 25.15 -3.40 -6.87
C TYR A 112 25.62 -3.01 -8.27
N ASP A 113 24.84 -3.36 -9.30
CA ASP A 113 25.11 -3.09 -10.71
C ASP A 113 24.03 -2.20 -11.37
N GLY A 114 23.21 -1.53 -10.56
CA GLY A 114 22.06 -0.74 -11.02
C GLY A 114 22.46 0.45 -11.91
N GLU A 115 21.49 0.87 -12.73
CA GLU A 115 21.63 2.02 -13.62
C GLU A 115 21.71 3.35 -12.86
N ASN A 116 22.23 4.38 -13.52
CA ASN A 116 22.43 5.73 -12.97
C ASN A 116 21.13 6.36 -12.44
N ASP A 117 19.95 5.99 -12.97
CA ASP A 117 18.67 6.55 -12.60
C ASP A 117 18.32 6.33 -11.11
N TYR A 118 18.74 5.20 -10.53
CA TYR A 118 18.50 4.87 -9.12
C TYR A 118 19.72 5.06 -8.21
N SER A 119 20.85 5.46 -8.78
CA SER A 119 22.09 5.65 -8.01
C SER A 119 21.93 6.68 -6.89
N SER A 120 21.09 7.69 -7.10
CA SER A 120 20.75 8.69 -6.07
C SER A 120 20.00 8.06 -4.91
N LEU A 121 19.01 7.21 -5.18
CA LEU A 121 18.24 6.53 -4.13
C LEU A 121 19.12 5.51 -3.38
N PHE A 122 19.91 4.73 -4.09
CA PHE A 122 20.89 3.81 -3.51
C PHE A 122 21.84 4.52 -2.55
N ARG A 123 22.43 5.64 -2.97
CA ARG A 123 23.37 6.43 -2.15
C ARG A 123 22.75 7.06 -0.91
N ASN A 124 21.42 7.17 -0.84
CA ASN A 124 20.76 7.67 0.37
C ASN A 124 20.58 6.59 1.45
N VAL A 125 20.84 5.31 1.14
CA VAL A 125 20.85 4.21 2.12
C VAL A 125 22.27 4.09 2.68
N HIS A 126 22.60 4.93 3.65
CA HIS A 126 23.91 4.95 4.35
C HIS A 126 23.70 5.52 5.76
N GLU A 127 24.72 5.43 6.59
CA GLU A 127 24.74 6.01 7.93
C GLU A 127 25.41 7.38 7.96
N ALA A 128 24.93 8.26 8.83
CA ALA A 128 25.54 9.56 9.10
C ALA A 128 25.24 10.01 10.54
N GLY A 129 26.14 10.79 11.10
CA GLY A 129 26.01 11.34 12.46
C GLY A 129 26.40 10.35 13.55
N ASP A 130 25.76 10.46 14.72
CA ASP A 130 26.05 9.67 15.92
C ASP A 130 24.94 8.68 16.25
N TYR A 131 25.29 7.41 16.41
CA TYR A 131 24.33 6.34 16.72
C TYR A 131 23.66 6.50 18.07
N GLU A 132 24.42 6.80 19.13
CA GLU A 132 23.85 6.89 20.49
C GLU A 132 22.97 8.13 20.65
N ALA A 133 23.30 9.22 19.95
CA ALA A 133 22.43 10.40 19.87
C ALA A 133 21.14 10.07 19.11
N TRP A 134 21.24 9.38 17.97
CA TRP A 134 20.08 8.92 17.20
C TRP A 134 19.18 8.00 18.04
N LYS A 135 19.74 7.00 18.70
CA LYS A 135 19.02 6.05 19.57
C LYS A 135 18.24 6.76 20.66
N ARG A 136 18.91 7.64 21.44
CA ARG A 136 18.26 8.40 22.53
C ARG A 136 17.15 9.30 22.01
N TYR A 137 17.38 9.99 20.90
CA TYR A 137 16.39 10.89 20.31
C TYR A 137 15.17 10.11 19.81
N CYS A 138 15.38 9.04 19.09
CA CYS A 138 14.32 8.18 18.58
C CYS A 138 13.54 7.46 19.70
N SER A 139 14.20 7.02 20.78
CA SER A 139 13.49 6.50 21.97
C SER A 139 12.56 7.56 22.56
N GLY A 140 12.97 8.83 22.58
CA GLY A 140 12.09 9.93 22.98
C GLY A 140 10.85 10.09 22.08
N LEU A 141 11.04 10.02 20.77
CA LEU A 141 9.94 10.09 19.78
C LEU A 141 9.01 8.87 19.86
N ARG A 142 9.55 7.68 20.09
CA ARG A 142 8.81 6.41 20.19
C ARG A 142 7.89 6.31 21.41
N LYS A 143 7.96 7.23 22.39
CA LYS A 143 6.96 7.34 23.45
C LYS A 143 5.55 7.61 22.91
N ASN A 144 5.43 8.23 21.76
CA ASN A 144 4.15 8.34 21.05
C ASN A 144 3.89 7.05 20.25
N LYS A 145 2.75 6.39 20.47
CA LYS A 145 2.37 5.12 19.84
C LYS A 145 2.35 5.21 18.32
N ILE A 146 1.86 6.32 17.74
CA ILE A 146 1.77 6.50 16.28
C ILE A 146 3.17 6.58 15.66
N VAL A 147 4.08 7.34 16.28
CA VAL A 147 5.47 7.40 15.83
C VAL A 147 6.13 6.03 15.94
N ARG A 148 5.89 5.31 17.04
CA ARG A 148 6.40 3.96 17.26
C ARG A 148 5.88 2.97 16.22
N MET A 149 4.60 3.07 15.81
CA MET A 149 4.04 2.28 14.72
C MET A 149 4.73 2.58 13.37
N ALA A 150 5.13 3.83 13.11
CA ALA A 150 5.90 4.15 11.89
C ALA A 150 7.27 3.45 11.87
N PHE A 151 7.96 3.32 13.01
CA PHE A 151 9.16 2.50 13.14
C PHE A 151 8.87 1.01 12.90
N GLY A 152 7.82 0.47 13.51
CA GLY A 152 7.39 -0.91 13.33
C GLY A 152 7.02 -1.21 11.88
N ALA A 153 6.26 -0.34 11.21
CA ALA A 153 5.92 -0.50 9.81
C ALA A 153 7.15 -0.40 8.89
N SER A 154 8.12 0.45 9.25
CA SER A 154 9.38 0.60 8.51
C SER A 154 10.24 -0.67 8.57
N LEU A 155 10.48 -1.22 9.76
CA LEU A 155 11.18 -2.50 9.90
C LEU A 155 10.33 -3.68 9.38
N GLY A 156 9.02 -3.64 9.57
CA GLY A 156 8.08 -4.64 9.05
C GLY A 156 8.21 -4.87 7.54
N SER A 157 8.63 -3.86 6.79
CA SER A 157 8.88 -3.98 5.35
C SER A 157 9.84 -5.12 5.01
N VAL A 158 10.95 -5.23 5.72
CA VAL A 158 11.95 -6.28 5.46
C VAL A 158 11.54 -7.66 5.96
N LEU A 159 10.47 -7.73 6.75
CA LEU A 159 9.88 -8.99 7.23
C LEU A 159 8.83 -9.58 6.27
N ILE A 160 8.30 -8.79 5.33
CA ILE A 160 7.22 -9.21 4.41
C ILE A 160 7.62 -10.45 3.62
N GLU A 161 8.82 -10.47 3.04
CA GLU A 161 9.31 -11.61 2.25
C GLU A 161 9.62 -12.83 3.11
N PRO A 162 10.42 -12.76 4.20
CA PRO A 162 10.68 -13.90 5.07
C PRO A 162 9.44 -14.51 5.71
N LEU A 163 8.44 -13.71 6.06
CA LEU A 163 7.17 -14.16 6.61
C LEU A 163 6.17 -14.61 5.54
N ASN A 164 6.45 -14.33 4.26
CA ASN A 164 5.57 -14.62 3.12
C ASN A 164 4.17 -13.99 3.26
N ILE A 165 4.12 -12.73 3.62
CA ILE A 165 2.89 -11.96 3.79
C ILE A 165 2.71 -10.93 2.66
N LEU A 166 1.55 -10.30 2.60
CA LEU A 166 1.26 -9.25 1.62
C LEU A 166 1.87 -7.91 2.05
N SER A 167 2.22 -7.10 1.07
CA SER A 167 2.51 -5.68 1.28
C SER A 167 1.31 -4.97 1.91
N PHE A 168 1.56 -3.98 2.75
CA PHE A 168 0.54 -3.20 3.45
C PHE A 168 0.87 -1.71 3.46
N ILE A 169 -0.11 -0.91 3.81
CA ILE A 169 0.03 0.54 3.89
C ILE A 169 -0.23 0.98 5.34
N LEU A 170 0.67 1.83 5.86
CA LEU A 170 0.42 2.67 7.03
C LEU A 170 0.23 4.10 6.53
N HIS A 171 -0.94 4.68 6.75
CA HIS A 171 -1.28 6.04 6.34
C HIS A 171 -1.60 6.92 7.54
N LEU A 172 -0.80 7.95 7.75
CA LEU A 172 -1.01 8.97 8.78
C LEU A 172 -1.69 10.18 8.13
N TRP A 173 -2.92 10.48 8.50
CA TRP A 173 -3.68 11.55 7.86
C TRP A 173 -4.30 12.52 8.89
N GLY A 174 -4.74 13.69 8.44
CA GLY A 174 -5.43 14.68 9.26
C GLY A 174 -5.28 16.08 8.67
N GLY A 175 -6.35 16.87 8.73
CA GLY A 175 -6.43 18.21 8.14
C GLY A 175 -5.52 19.25 8.82
N GLU A 176 -5.11 19.01 10.07
CA GLU A 176 -4.25 19.92 10.80
C GLU A 176 -2.78 19.80 10.33
N SER A 177 -2.19 20.93 9.93
CA SER A 177 -0.78 21.01 9.58
C SER A 177 0.11 21.07 10.83
N GLY A 178 1.34 20.55 10.74
CA GLY A 178 2.32 20.64 11.84
C GLY A 178 2.09 19.67 12.98
N THR A 179 1.20 18.68 12.85
CA THR A 179 0.97 17.63 13.87
C THR A 179 2.11 16.63 13.97
N GLY A 180 3.00 16.55 12.97
CA GLY A 180 4.17 15.66 12.98
C GLY A 180 4.04 14.40 12.12
N LYS A 181 3.00 14.25 11.29
CA LYS A 181 2.76 13.09 10.40
C LYS A 181 3.98 12.74 9.54
N THR A 182 4.44 13.70 8.74
CA THR A 182 5.61 13.51 7.86
C THR A 182 6.87 13.21 8.65
N VAL A 183 7.05 13.87 9.80
CA VAL A 183 8.22 13.66 10.68
C VAL A 183 8.22 12.27 11.31
N ALA A 184 7.04 11.71 11.63
CA ALA A 184 6.93 10.33 12.12
C ALA A 184 7.38 9.32 11.06
N ILE A 185 7.01 9.54 9.79
CA ILE A 185 7.49 8.73 8.67
C ILE A 185 9.00 8.90 8.49
N MET A 186 9.52 10.13 8.52
CA MET A 186 10.96 10.39 8.47
C MET A 186 11.72 9.67 9.60
N ALA A 187 11.17 9.62 10.80
CA ALA A 187 11.76 8.91 11.93
C ALA A 187 11.86 7.40 11.64
N GLY A 188 10.79 6.78 11.13
CA GLY A 188 10.82 5.38 10.68
C GLY A 188 11.84 5.12 9.56
N MET A 189 11.94 6.03 8.59
CA MET A 189 12.90 5.92 7.48
C MET A 189 14.36 6.14 7.90
N SER A 190 14.60 6.86 9.01
CA SER A 190 15.95 7.09 9.55
C SER A 190 16.66 5.82 10.02
N ILE A 191 15.95 4.69 10.15
CA ILE A 191 16.55 3.36 10.36
C ILE A 191 17.54 3.02 9.24
N TRP A 192 17.17 3.32 7.98
CA TRP A 192 17.83 2.83 6.77
C TRP A 192 18.80 3.82 6.16
N GLY A 193 18.54 5.11 6.27
CA GLY A 193 19.35 6.13 5.63
C GLY A 193 18.76 7.53 5.76
N ASN A 194 19.12 8.41 4.83
CA ASN A 194 18.73 9.82 4.84
C ASN A 194 17.20 9.99 4.68
N PRO A 195 16.47 10.36 5.74
CA PRO A 195 15.02 10.46 5.71
C PRO A 195 14.50 11.76 5.09
N LYS A 196 15.40 12.61 4.55
CA LYS A 196 15.03 13.89 3.94
C LYS A 196 14.03 13.70 2.80
N ILE A 197 13.06 14.63 2.69
CA ILE A 197 12.15 14.71 1.54
C ILE A 197 13.00 14.94 0.26
N GLY A 198 12.74 14.13 -0.76
CA GLY A 198 13.56 14.06 -1.98
C GLY A 198 14.67 12.99 -1.92
N ALA A 199 15.04 12.52 -0.72
CA ALA A 199 15.95 11.37 -0.53
C ALA A 199 15.16 10.06 -0.39
N LEU A 200 15.04 9.48 0.83
CA LEU A 200 14.25 8.26 1.06
C LEU A 200 12.76 8.54 1.22
N VAL A 201 12.34 9.70 1.72
CA VAL A 201 10.94 10.12 1.70
C VAL A 201 10.67 10.89 0.40
N LYS A 202 9.68 10.46 -0.36
CA LYS A 202 9.32 11.07 -1.66
C LYS A 202 8.10 11.98 -1.51
N THR A 203 8.08 13.09 -2.24
CA THR A 203 6.81 13.75 -2.56
C THR A 203 6.08 12.89 -3.57
N LEU A 204 4.78 12.69 -3.36
CA LEU A 204 3.98 11.86 -4.27
C LEU A 204 3.44 12.63 -5.49
N ASP A 205 3.98 13.82 -5.75
CA ASP A 205 3.75 14.57 -6.98
C ASP A 205 4.51 13.91 -8.15
N GLY A 206 3.97 12.79 -8.62
CA GLY A 206 4.63 11.97 -9.62
C GLY A 206 3.66 11.06 -10.38
N THR A 207 4.18 10.34 -11.36
CA THR A 207 3.38 9.41 -12.16
C THR A 207 3.20 8.06 -11.46
N LYS A 208 2.09 7.36 -11.78
CA LYS A 208 1.85 5.96 -11.35
C LYS A 208 3.03 5.03 -11.63
N VAL A 209 3.69 5.24 -12.78
CA VAL A 209 4.86 4.44 -13.20
C VAL A 209 6.05 4.72 -12.29
N GLY A 210 6.25 5.98 -11.88
CA GLY A 210 7.33 6.36 -10.98
C GLY A 210 7.21 5.68 -9.61
N ILE A 211 6.00 5.65 -9.03
CA ILE A 211 5.75 4.97 -7.75
C ILE A 211 6.10 3.48 -7.85
N ILE A 212 5.60 2.79 -8.87
CA ILE A 212 5.84 1.36 -9.10
C ILE A 212 7.32 1.05 -9.30
N ARG A 213 8.03 1.87 -10.10
CA ARG A 213 9.47 1.68 -10.33
C ARG A 213 10.29 1.89 -9.06
N ASN A 214 9.96 2.92 -8.25
CA ASN A 214 10.63 3.12 -6.97
C ASN A 214 10.33 1.99 -5.97
N ALA A 215 9.09 1.50 -5.90
CA ALA A 215 8.73 0.35 -5.07
C ALA A 215 9.53 -0.90 -5.47
N ALA A 216 9.61 -1.20 -6.77
CA ALA A 216 10.38 -2.33 -7.29
C ALA A 216 11.89 -2.18 -7.03
N PHE A 217 12.43 -0.96 -7.08
CA PHE A 217 13.83 -0.69 -6.76
C PHE A 217 14.14 -0.89 -5.27
N LEU A 218 13.28 -0.36 -4.38
CA LEU A 218 13.40 -0.55 -2.93
C LEU A 218 13.20 -2.01 -2.52
N TYR A 219 12.35 -2.70 -3.22
CA TYR A 219 11.97 -4.12 -3.12
C TYR A 219 11.49 -4.54 -1.72
N SER A 220 12.38 -4.69 -0.73
CA SER A 220 12.04 -5.03 0.66
C SER A 220 12.18 -3.86 1.62
N LEU A 221 12.88 -2.79 1.23
CA LEU A 221 12.96 -1.57 2.04
C LEU A 221 11.62 -0.82 2.00
N PRO A 222 11.23 -0.09 3.06
CA PRO A 222 9.98 0.64 3.08
C PRO A 222 9.93 1.73 2.01
N PHE A 223 8.75 1.92 1.41
CA PHE A 223 8.49 3.04 0.53
C PHE A 223 7.78 4.14 1.32
N ALA A 224 8.39 5.31 1.43
CA ALA A 224 7.82 6.45 2.13
C ALA A 224 7.40 7.57 1.17
N GLY A 225 6.17 8.07 1.35
CA GLY A 225 5.61 9.13 0.53
C GLY A 225 4.84 10.16 1.35
N ASP A 226 5.11 11.42 1.07
CA ASP A 226 4.45 12.58 1.68
C ASP A 226 3.43 13.19 0.73
N GLU A 227 2.38 13.81 1.28
CA GLU A 227 1.32 14.49 0.54
C GLU A 227 0.56 13.58 -0.45
N LEU A 228 0.00 12.47 0.04
CA LEU A 228 -0.71 11.50 -0.79
C LEU A 228 -1.86 12.13 -1.60
N GLN A 229 -2.47 13.21 -1.11
CA GLN A 229 -3.55 13.94 -1.80
C GLN A 229 -3.10 14.53 -3.15
N THR A 230 -1.81 14.74 -3.39
CA THR A 230 -1.30 15.24 -4.69
C THR A 230 -1.60 14.29 -5.85
N LEU A 231 -1.75 12.99 -5.56
CA LEU A 231 -2.15 11.98 -6.53
C LEU A 231 -3.66 11.96 -6.87
N GLN A 232 -4.49 12.74 -6.18
CA GLN A 232 -5.96 12.68 -6.35
C GLN A 232 -6.39 12.91 -7.81
N LYS A 233 -5.74 13.85 -8.51
CA LYS A 233 -6.05 14.15 -9.92
C LYS A 233 -5.81 12.92 -10.81
N GLU A 234 -4.71 12.21 -10.59
CA GLU A 234 -4.32 11.03 -11.37
C GLU A 234 -5.22 9.83 -11.13
N TYR A 235 -5.75 9.70 -9.91
CA TYR A 235 -6.66 8.62 -9.51
C TYR A 235 -8.13 9.05 -9.46
N LYS A 236 -8.47 10.25 -9.98
CA LYS A 236 -9.85 10.79 -9.99
C LYS A 236 -10.51 10.75 -8.59
N GLY A 237 -9.72 11.01 -7.57
CA GLY A 237 -10.16 10.99 -6.17
C GLY A 237 -10.49 9.61 -5.59
N ASN A 238 -10.17 8.51 -6.29
CA ASN A 238 -10.35 7.15 -5.78
C ASN A 238 -9.01 6.39 -5.82
N PHE A 239 -8.47 6.10 -4.64
CA PHE A 239 -7.18 5.41 -4.48
C PHE A 239 -7.28 3.88 -4.47
N ASP A 240 -8.48 3.29 -4.58
CA ASP A 240 -8.65 1.82 -4.53
C ASP A 240 -7.71 1.10 -5.50
N GLN A 241 -7.56 1.62 -6.74
CA GLN A 241 -6.67 1.02 -7.74
C GLN A 241 -5.19 1.11 -7.36
N LEU A 242 -4.77 2.19 -6.71
CA LEU A 242 -3.41 2.33 -6.20
C LEU A 242 -3.17 1.34 -5.07
N ILE A 243 -4.06 1.32 -4.07
CA ILE A 243 -3.99 0.43 -2.91
C ILE A 243 -3.86 -1.03 -3.36
N TYR A 244 -4.75 -1.50 -4.25
CA TYR A 244 -4.66 -2.88 -4.77
C TYR A 244 -3.33 -3.14 -5.43
N ARG A 245 -2.88 -2.26 -6.32
CA ARG A 245 -1.65 -2.45 -7.09
C ARG A 245 -0.42 -2.56 -6.20
N ILE A 246 -0.23 -1.58 -5.29
CA ILE A 246 0.98 -1.54 -4.47
C ILE A 246 1.01 -2.65 -3.43
N THR A 247 -0.15 -3.09 -2.92
CA THR A 247 -0.24 -4.18 -1.94
C THR A 247 -0.24 -5.58 -2.54
N GLU A 248 -0.48 -5.74 -3.84
CA GLU A 248 -0.31 -7.01 -4.54
C GLU A 248 1.16 -7.36 -4.78
N GLY A 249 2.04 -6.36 -4.77
CA GLY A 249 3.49 -6.57 -4.92
C GLY A 249 3.93 -6.98 -6.33
N ILE A 250 3.12 -6.70 -7.36
CA ILE A 250 3.39 -7.04 -8.76
C ILE A 250 2.87 -5.96 -9.72
N ASP A 251 3.65 -5.60 -10.74
CA ASP A 251 3.22 -4.66 -11.79
C ASP A 251 2.35 -5.37 -12.85
N ARG A 252 1.79 -4.59 -13.74
CA ARG A 252 1.05 -5.09 -14.90
C ARG A 252 2.01 -5.76 -15.89
N MET A 253 1.56 -6.82 -16.52
CA MET A 253 2.21 -7.36 -17.72
C MET A 253 2.18 -6.30 -18.83
N ARG A 254 3.32 -6.10 -19.49
CA ARG A 254 3.47 -5.19 -20.63
C ARG A 254 4.04 -5.95 -21.81
N GLY A 255 3.48 -5.75 -23.01
CA GLY A 255 4.06 -6.26 -24.23
C GLY A 255 5.30 -5.47 -24.64
N LYS A 256 6.31 -6.14 -25.16
CA LYS A 256 7.45 -5.50 -25.83
C LYS A 256 7.08 -5.08 -27.24
N ALA A 257 7.56 -3.93 -27.71
CA ALA A 257 7.35 -3.47 -29.08
C ALA A 257 7.89 -4.46 -30.14
N ALA A 258 8.93 -5.22 -29.79
CA ALA A 258 9.54 -6.25 -30.63
C ALA A 258 8.88 -7.64 -30.50
N GLY A 259 7.72 -7.74 -29.83
CA GLY A 259 7.05 -9.01 -29.50
C GLY A 259 7.52 -9.61 -28.17
N GLY A 260 6.61 -10.37 -27.53
CA GLY A 260 6.82 -10.95 -26.19
C GLY A 260 6.35 -10.04 -25.07
N VAL A 261 6.68 -10.39 -23.82
CA VAL A 261 6.26 -9.71 -22.60
C VAL A 261 7.50 -9.13 -21.91
N GLU A 262 7.39 -7.92 -21.37
CA GLU A 262 8.41 -7.36 -20.48
C GLU A 262 8.44 -8.15 -19.18
N GLU A 263 9.62 -8.20 -18.53
CA GLU A 263 9.72 -8.76 -17.19
C GLU A 263 8.84 -7.96 -16.24
N THR A 264 7.95 -8.67 -15.55
CA THR A 264 7.02 -8.04 -14.62
C THR A 264 7.74 -7.71 -13.31
N LYS A 265 7.81 -6.43 -12.97
CA LYS A 265 8.44 -5.97 -11.73
C LYS A 265 7.64 -6.41 -10.51
N THR A 266 8.34 -6.83 -9.48
CA THR A 266 7.77 -7.24 -8.19
C THR A 266 8.39 -6.45 -7.03
N TRP A 267 7.72 -6.43 -5.89
CA TRP A 267 8.20 -5.83 -4.65
C TRP A 267 7.53 -6.46 -3.43
N ARG A 268 8.14 -6.25 -2.27
CA ARG A 268 7.69 -6.72 -0.94
C ARG A 268 7.89 -5.61 0.09
N ASN A 269 7.30 -4.42 -0.15
CA ASN A 269 7.44 -3.26 0.72
C ASN A 269 6.26 -3.10 1.67
N SER A 270 6.50 -2.46 2.82
CA SER A 270 5.49 -1.63 3.46
C SER A 270 5.50 -0.24 2.82
N PHE A 271 4.32 0.41 2.80
CA PHE A 271 4.16 1.76 2.30
C PHE A 271 3.75 2.68 3.44
N LEU A 272 4.58 3.70 3.71
CA LEU A 272 4.32 4.69 4.75
C LEU A 272 3.93 5.99 4.08
N PHE A 273 2.69 6.41 4.26
CA PHE A 273 2.17 7.64 3.66
C PHE A 273 1.72 8.65 4.70
N SER A 274 1.90 9.94 4.39
CA SER A 274 1.25 11.05 5.08
C SER A 274 0.35 11.83 4.14
N GLY A 275 -0.69 12.45 4.70
CA GLY A 275 -1.66 13.21 3.93
C GLY A 275 -2.61 14.04 4.79
N GLU A 276 -3.44 14.85 4.15
CA GLU A 276 -4.47 15.65 4.79
C GLU A 276 -5.81 14.90 4.88
N GLU A 277 -6.06 13.97 3.96
CA GLU A 277 -7.30 13.22 3.85
C GLU A 277 -7.05 11.71 3.94
N PRO A 278 -8.06 10.91 4.38
CA PRO A 278 -7.95 9.46 4.35
C PRO A 278 -7.82 8.94 2.92
N VAL A 279 -7.03 7.88 2.74
CA VAL A 279 -6.84 7.25 1.43
C VAL A 279 -8.03 6.37 1.05
N THR A 280 -8.77 5.86 2.04
CA THR A 280 -10.03 5.12 1.83
C THR A 280 -11.24 6.01 2.12
N LYS A 281 -12.25 5.92 1.24
CA LYS A 281 -13.51 6.68 1.37
C LYS A 281 -14.64 5.79 1.91
N SER A 282 -15.80 6.39 2.22
CA SER A 282 -17.00 5.66 2.65
C SER A 282 -17.39 4.57 1.66
N ASN A 283 -17.30 4.83 0.35
CA ASN A 283 -17.63 3.91 -0.73
C ASN A 283 -16.44 3.06 -1.22
N SER A 284 -15.24 3.19 -0.64
CA SER A 284 -14.09 2.34 -0.99
C SER A 284 -14.41 0.86 -0.76
N ARG A 285 -13.91 0.00 -1.66
CA ARG A 285 -14.13 -1.44 -1.60
C ARG A 285 -13.52 -2.04 -0.32
N ALA A 286 -14.15 -3.09 0.21
CA ALA A 286 -13.67 -3.79 1.40
C ALA A 286 -12.19 -4.22 1.29
N GLY A 287 -11.78 -4.70 0.11
CA GLY A 287 -10.42 -5.12 -0.12
C GLY A 287 -9.39 -3.98 -0.04
N SER A 288 -9.75 -2.73 -0.39
CA SER A 288 -8.88 -1.57 -0.22
C SER A 288 -8.77 -1.19 1.25
N LYS A 289 -9.91 -1.10 1.96
CA LYS A 289 -9.93 -0.78 3.40
C LYS A 289 -9.13 -1.78 4.24
N ASN A 290 -9.19 -3.06 3.88
CA ASN A 290 -8.45 -4.12 4.59
C ASN A 290 -6.93 -4.03 4.48
N ARG A 291 -6.40 -3.36 3.46
CA ARG A 291 -4.96 -3.30 3.16
C ARG A 291 -4.27 -2.07 3.72
N VAL A 292 -5.03 -1.18 4.36
CA VAL A 292 -4.52 0.10 4.86
C VAL A 292 -4.82 0.22 6.34
N ILE A 293 -3.78 0.38 7.14
CA ILE A 293 -3.89 0.89 8.50
C ILE A 293 -3.90 2.41 8.37
N GLU A 294 -5.06 3.02 8.59
CA GLU A 294 -5.26 4.48 8.53
C GLU A 294 -5.39 5.05 9.93
N ILE A 295 -4.53 6.00 10.26
CA ILE A 295 -4.51 6.65 11.56
C ILE A 295 -4.76 8.15 11.37
N GLU A 296 -5.85 8.63 11.96
CA GLU A 296 -6.14 10.05 12.03
C GLU A 296 -5.28 10.70 13.12
N VAL A 297 -4.56 11.76 12.75
CA VAL A 297 -3.66 12.49 13.63
C VAL A 297 -4.28 13.87 13.92
N GLU A 298 -5.16 13.91 14.89
CA GLU A 298 -5.84 15.14 15.32
C GLU A 298 -4.94 16.02 16.17
N ASN A 299 -4.13 15.39 17.02
CA ASN A 299 -3.27 16.07 17.99
C ASN A 299 -1.81 16.01 17.57
N LYS A 300 -1.01 16.90 18.15
CA LYS A 300 0.42 16.96 17.91
C LYS A 300 1.11 15.71 18.44
N ILE A 301 1.72 14.91 17.56
CA ILE A 301 2.45 13.67 17.93
C ILE A 301 3.96 13.89 18.07
N ILE A 302 4.47 15.03 17.59
CA ILE A 302 5.87 15.46 17.74
C ILE A 302 5.88 16.94 18.09
N GLU A 303 6.37 17.29 19.27
CA GLU A 303 6.30 18.64 19.83
C GLU A 303 7.04 19.68 18.97
N ASN A 304 8.27 19.36 18.55
CA ASN A 304 9.08 20.26 17.74
C ASN A 304 9.50 19.57 16.43
N GLY A 305 8.62 19.65 15.42
CA GLY A 305 8.84 19.04 14.12
C GLY A 305 10.12 19.55 13.42
N ASN A 306 10.39 20.85 13.44
CA ASN A 306 11.58 21.42 12.80
C ASN A 306 12.89 20.92 13.43
N GLN A 307 12.92 20.84 14.75
CA GLN A 307 14.07 20.28 15.45
C GLN A 307 14.25 18.80 15.11
N ALA A 308 13.16 18.04 15.07
CA ALA A 308 13.19 16.62 14.71
C ALA A 308 13.69 16.41 13.28
N VAL A 309 13.22 17.18 12.31
CA VAL A 309 13.70 17.13 10.92
C VAL A 309 15.21 17.41 10.86
N THR A 310 15.67 18.49 11.49
CA THR A 310 17.10 18.86 11.51
C THR A 310 17.94 17.74 12.12
N PHE A 311 17.47 17.17 13.23
CA PHE A 311 18.20 16.10 13.91
C PHE A 311 18.24 14.82 13.09
N LEU A 312 17.07 14.35 12.58
CA LEU A 312 16.95 13.11 11.83
C LEU A 312 17.67 13.16 10.47
N THR A 313 17.78 14.33 9.85
CA THR A 313 18.56 14.50 8.59
C THR A 313 20.06 14.62 8.82
N SER A 314 20.50 14.71 10.07
CA SER A 314 21.92 14.73 10.44
C SER A 314 22.38 13.43 11.10
N ASN A 315 21.45 12.62 11.63
CA ASN A 315 21.74 11.36 12.33
C ASN A 315 20.76 10.28 11.83
N PHE A 316 21.27 9.32 11.05
CA PHE A 316 20.41 8.30 10.42
C PHE A 316 21.22 7.08 9.94
N GLY A 317 20.54 5.98 9.57
CA GLY A 317 21.08 4.81 8.88
C GLY A 317 21.79 3.80 9.76
N HIS A 318 22.05 4.11 11.00
CA HIS A 318 22.86 3.28 11.90
C HIS A 318 22.21 1.95 12.31
N ALA A 319 20.87 1.90 12.37
CA ALA A 319 20.17 0.71 12.81
C ALA A 319 19.97 -0.32 11.70
N GLY A 320 19.92 0.11 10.44
CA GLY A 320 19.56 -0.76 9.31
C GLY A 320 20.44 -1.99 9.21
N LYS A 321 21.76 -1.81 9.16
CA LYS A 321 22.69 -2.95 9.09
C LYS A 321 22.58 -3.87 10.30
N ARG A 322 22.48 -3.34 11.52
CA ARG A 322 22.36 -4.12 12.76
C ARG A 322 21.13 -5.01 12.77
N LEU A 323 19.99 -4.46 12.31
CA LEU A 323 18.73 -5.20 12.22
C LEU A 323 18.78 -6.29 11.15
N ILE A 324 19.43 -6.02 10.01
CA ILE A 324 19.62 -7.04 8.97
C ILE A 324 20.59 -8.13 9.42
N ASP A 325 21.70 -7.80 10.07
CA ASP A 325 22.64 -8.78 10.63
C ASP A 325 21.94 -9.70 11.64
N TYR A 326 21.04 -9.13 12.49
CA TYR A 326 20.19 -9.93 13.37
C TYR A 326 19.28 -10.87 12.58
N LEU A 327 18.56 -10.37 11.56
CA LEU A 327 17.64 -11.19 10.75
C LEU A 327 18.35 -12.30 9.98
N LEU A 328 19.56 -12.05 9.48
CA LEU A 328 20.38 -13.08 8.81
C LEU A 328 20.83 -14.21 9.76
N SER A 329 20.95 -13.92 11.05
CA SER A 329 21.32 -14.89 12.08
C SER A 329 20.12 -15.49 12.83
N ALA A 330 18.93 -14.91 12.68
CA ALA A 330 17.74 -15.31 13.40
C ALA A 330 17.18 -16.67 12.92
N ASP A 331 16.59 -17.41 13.85
CA ASP A 331 15.80 -18.58 13.53
C ASP A 331 14.47 -18.16 12.87
N MET A 332 14.41 -18.29 11.56
CA MET A 332 13.23 -17.89 10.77
C MET A 332 11.98 -18.69 11.13
N GLN A 333 12.12 -19.91 11.61
CA GLN A 333 10.97 -20.71 12.02
C GLN A 333 10.34 -20.15 13.31
N LYS A 334 11.16 -19.80 14.29
CA LYS A 334 10.68 -19.15 15.52
C LYS A 334 10.06 -17.77 15.23
N LEU A 335 10.63 -17.02 14.31
CA LEU A 335 10.07 -15.72 13.90
C LEU A 335 8.69 -15.86 13.25
N LYS A 336 8.49 -16.89 12.44
CA LYS A 336 7.18 -17.23 11.87
C LYS A 336 6.17 -17.66 12.93
N GLU A 337 6.57 -18.51 13.86
CA GLU A 337 5.72 -18.96 14.98
C GLU A 337 5.27 -17.77 15.84
N GLU A 338 6.17 -16.83 16.11
CA GLU A 338 5.85 -15.61 16.83
C GLU A 338 4.88 -14.73 16.05
N TYR A 339 5.13 -14.54 14.75
CA TYR A 339 4.22 -13.81 13.87
C TYR A 339 2.81 -14.43 13.88
N GLU A 340 2.71 -15.77 13.80
CA GLU A 340 1.43 -16.49 13.84
C GLU A 340 0.71 -16.29 15.18
N GLN A 341 1.43 -16.22 16.30
CA GLN A 341 0.86 -15.91 17.61
C GLN A 341 0.26 -14.50 17.65
N TYR A 342 1.00 -13.47 17.21
CA TYR A 342 0.48 -12.12 17.13
C TYR A 342 -0.70 -12.02 16.15
N PHE A 343 -0.62 -12.71 15.02
CA PHE A 343 -1.71 -12.74 14.04
C PHE A 343 -2.98 -13.36 14.63
N ALA A 344 -2.87 -14.51 15.28
CA ALA A 344 -4.00 -15.18 15.92
C ALA A 344 -4.62 -14.32 17.04
N ALA A 345 -3.78 -13.69 17.88
CA ALA A 345 -4.24 -12.79 18.93
C ALA A 345 -4.96 -11.56 18.35
N THR A 346 -4.41 -10.95 17.29
CA THR A 346 -5.04 -9.80 16.63
C THR A 346 -6.36 -10.18 15.95
N CYS A 347 -6.46 -11.37 15.36
CA CYS A 347 -7.72 -11.88 14.77
C CYS A 347 -8.83 -12.11 15.81
N GLN A 348 -8.52 -12.21 17.10
CA GLN A 348 -9.51 -12.29 18.17
C GLN A 348 -10.15 -10.93 18.50
N THR A 349 -9.57 -9.84 18.03
CA THR A 349 -10.18 -8.50 18.13
C THR A 349 -11.19 -8.30 17.00
N ASP A 350 -12.04 -7.27 17.10
CA ASP A 350 -12.97 -6.92 16.00
C ASP A 350 -12.19 -6.30 14.82
N THR A 351 -11.55 -7.16 14.02
CA THR A 351 -10.82 -6.73 12.82
C THR A 351 -10.82 -7.79 11.72
N THR A 352 -10.31 -7.44 10.54
CA THR A 352 -10.22 -8.36 9.40
C THR A 352 -8.83 -9.00 9.32
N GLU A 353 -8.77 -10.20 8.73
CA GLU A 353 -7.51 -10.96 8.59
C GLU A 353 -6.35 -10.14 7.97
N LYS A 354 -6.63 -9.28 6.99
CA LYS A 354 -5.57 -8.48 6.34
C LYS A 354 -5.06 -7.32 7.21
N GLN A 355 -5.94 -6.73 8.00
CA GLN A 355 -5.55 -5.75 9.02
C GLN A 355 -4.72 -6.44 10.11
N ALA A 356 -5.18 -7.60 10.59
CA ALA A 356 -4.47 -8.41 11.58
C ALA A 356 -3.09 -8.85 11.07
N MET A 357 -2.98 -9.27 9.81
CA MET A 357 -1.71 -9.64 9.17
C MET A 357 -0.70 -8.48 9.17
N ALA A 358 -1.12 -7.29 8.78
CA ALA A 358 -0.26 -6.10 8.75
C ALA A 358 0.16 -5.69 10.17
N MET A 359 -0.79 -5.71 11.12
CA MET A 359 -0.52 -5.34 12.51
C MET A 359 0.41 -6.35 13.19
N ALA A 360 0.21 -7.66 12.99
CA ALA A 360 1.10 -8.69 13.51
C ALA A 360 2.55 -8.49 13.01
N CYS A 361 2.73 -8.11 11.75
CA CYS A 361 4.05 -7.78 11.21
C CYS A 361 4.66 -6.55 11.92
N ILE A 362 3.87 -5.52 12.20
CA ILE A 362 4.32 -4.34 12.95
C ILE A 362 4.69 -4.69 14.39
N LEU A 363 3.93 -5.58 15.06
CA LEU A 363 4.20 -6.04 16.42
C LEU A 363 5.51 -6.83 16.51
N VAL A 364 5.74 -7.78 15.60
CA VAL A 364 7.02 -8.50 15.50
C VAL A 364 8.17 -7.53 15.25
N ALA A 365 7.98 -6.58 14.33
CA ALA A 365 9.00 -5.58 14.04
C ALA A 365 9.29 -4.69 15.26
N ASP A 366 8.27 -4.27 15.99
CA ASP A 366 8.45 -3.47 17.21
C ASP A 366 9.21 -4.25 18.29
N ARG A 367 8.87 -5.53 18.51
CA ARG A 367 9.61 -6.40 19.43
C ARG A 367 11.08 -6.50 19.04
N ILE A 368 11.39 -6.70 17.75
CA ILE A 368 12.79 -6.74 17.27
C ILE A 368 13.49 -5.39 17.52
N LEU A 369 12.82 -4.27 17.26
CA LEU A 369 13.36 -2.93 17.53
C LEU A 369 13.67 -2.74 19.02
N VAL A 370 12.80 -3.20 19.90
CA VAL A 370 13.01 -3.13 21.35
C VAL A 370 14.20 -3.98 21.76
N GLU A 371 14.27 -5.24 21.33
CA GLU A 371 15.36 -6.15 21.73
C GLU A 371 16.72 -5.74 21.19
N GLN A 372 16.79 -5.25 19.95
CA GLN A 372 18.06 -5.00 19.27
C GLN A 372 18.55 -3.56 19.39
N ILE A 373 17.65 -2.61 19.59
CA ILE A 373 17.98 -1.17 19.56
C ILE A 373 17.49 -0.46 20.84
N PHE A 374 16.20 -0.48 21.15
CA PHE A 374 15.55 0.30 22.21
C PHE A 374 15.31 -0.53 23.47
N THR A 375 16.38 -1.09 24.02
CA THR A 375 16.33 -2.11 25.09
C THR A 375 15.69 -1.67 26.41
N ASP A 376 15.47 -0.37 26.60
CA ASP A 376 14.80 0.18 27.77
C ASP A 376 13.26 0.26 27.61
N GLU A 377 12.73 -0.13 26.45
CA GLU A 377 11.30 -0.15 26.15
C GLU A 377 10.71 -1.54 26.34
N THR A 378 9.38 -1.62 26.52
CA THR A 378 8.62 -2.87 26.48
C THR A 378 7.97 -3.02 25.11
N PRO A 379 8.02 -4.21 24.45
CA PRO A 379 7.33 -4.41 23.18
C PRO A 379 5.83 -4.11 23.25
N PHE A 380 5.24 -3.69 22.13
CA PHE A 380 3.79 -3.53 22.03
C PHE A 380 3.06 -4.85 22.29
N ALA A 381 1.97 -4.77 23.04
CA ALA A 381 0.92 -5.78 23.08
C ALA A 381 -0.17 -5.47 22.03
N VAL A 382 -1.04 -6.43 21.72
CA VAL A 382 -2.15 -6.24 20.76
C VAL A 382 -3.09 -5.13 21.24
N GLU A 383 -3.34 -5.07 22.53
CA GLU A 383 -4.20 -4.08 23.17
C GLU A 383 -3.71 -2.63 23.00
N ASP A 384 -2.39 -2.45 22.83
CA ASP A 384 -1.79 -1.13 22.62
C ASP A 384 -2.12 -0.53 21.27
N VAL A 385 -2.46 -1.36 20.28
CA VAL A 385 -2.58 -0.97 18.87
C VAL A 385 -3.93 -1.34 18.23
N GLN A 386 -4.80 -2.07 18.94
CA GLN A 386 -6.11 -2.47 18.41
C GLN A 386 -7.01 -1.29 18.03
N GLU A 387 -6.87 -0.15 18.69
CA GLU A 387 -7.62 1.08 18.39
C GLU A 387 -7.35 1.63 16.97
N TYR A 388 -6.22 1.25 16.36
CA TYR A 388 -5.83 1.67 15.00
C TYR A 388 -6.31 0.70 13.92
N LEU A 389 -6.98 -0.38 14.29
CA LEU A 389 -7.54 -1.36 13.36
C LEU A 389 -8.99 -1.03 13.04
N LYS A 390 -9.37 -1.21 11.79
CA LYS A 390 -10.76 -1.09 11.38
C LYS A 390 -11.53 -2.34 11.76
N SER A 391 -12.72 -2.15 12.32
CA SER A 391 -13.64 -3.24 12.63
C SER A 391 -14.12 -3.96 11.37
N VAL A 392 -14.59 -5.18 11.52
CA VAL A 392 -15.24 -5.95 10.43
C VAL A 392 -16.41 -5.16 9.85
N PHE A 393 -17.16 -4.46 10.71
CA PHE A 393 -18.28 -3.62 10.32
C PHE A 393 -17.84 -2.44 9.42
N GLU A 394 -16.81 -1.69 9.80
CA GLU A 394 -16.29 -0.56 9.02
C GLU A 394 -15.74 -0.96 7.66
N VAL A 395 -15.33 -2.21 7.51
CA VAL A 395 -14.80 -2.75 6.26
C VAL A 395 -15.93 -3.28 5.36
N ASP A 396 -17.02 -3.79 5.92
CA ASP A 396 -18.14 -4.38 5.14
C ASP A 396 -18.89 -3.29 4.35
N VAL A 397 -18.76 -3.35 3.03
CA VAL A 397 -19.43 -2.41 2.10
C VAL A 397 -20.94 -2.47 2.24
N ALA A 398 -21.51 -3.68 2.45
CA ALA A 398 -22.96 -3.85 2.53
C ALA A 398 -23.51 -3.22 3.81
N GLU A 399 -22.80 -3.34 4.91
CA GLU A 399 -23.20 -2.76 6.18
C GLU A 399 -23.08 -1.24 6.17
N ARG A 400 -21.98 -0.71 5.63
CA ARG A 400 -21.83 0.75 5.46
C ARG A 400 -22.90 1.35 4.55
N ALA A 401 -23.19 0.71 3.42
CA ALA A 401 -24.26 1.13 2.53
C ALA A 401 -25.62 1.08 3.22
N TYR A 402 -25.86 0.07 4.07
CA TYR A 402 -27.08 -0.04 4.86
C TYR A 402 -27.21 1.14 5.83
N GLN A 403 -26.19 1.46 6.60
CA GLN A 403 -26.21 2.63 7.51
C GLN A 403 -26.38 3.95 6.73
N THR A 404 -25.75 4.08 5.57
CA THR A 404 -25.93 5.24 4.70
C THR A 404 -27.40 5.40 4.29
N VAL A 405 -28.08 4.29 3.96
CA VAL A 405 -29.52 4.30 3.61
C VAL A 405 -30.39 4.63 4.84
N LEU A 406 -30.10 4.07 6.00
CA LEU A 406 -30.83 4.40 7.23
C LEU A 406 -30.72 5.89 7.57
N ASN A 407 -29.52 6.45 7.51
CA ASN A 407 -29.27 7.88 7.73
C ASN A 407 -29.98 8.75 6.68
N TRP A 408 -29.99 8.30 5.41
CA TRP A 408 -30.72 8.99 4.36
C TRP A 408 -32.23 9.01 4.60
N ILE A 409 -32.84 7.89 5.03
CA ILE A 409 -34.23 7.81 5.41
C ILE A 409 -34.53 8.76 6.59
N ALA A 410 -33.70 8.70 7.63
CA ALA A 410 -33.87 9.53 8.84
C ALA A 410 -33.76 11.05 8.56
N ARG A 411 -32.94 11.45 7.59
CA ARG A 411 -32.80 12.87 7.18
C ARG A 411 -33.97 13.37 6.31
N ASN A 412 -34.80 12.47 5.78
CA ASN A 412 -35.84 12.80 4.84
C ASN A 412 -37.23 12.26 5.29
N PRO A 413 -37.65 12.43 6.55
CA PRO A 413 -38.88 11.82 7.07
C PRO A 413 -40.12 12.25 6.29
N VAL A 414 -40.19 13.49 5.83
CA VAL A 414 -41.31 14.05 5.06
C VAL A 414 -41.58 13.28 3.76
N ARG A 415 -40.57 12.62 3.18
CA ARG A 415 -40.69 11.84 1.93
C ARG A 415 -41.39 10.48 2.13
N PHE A 416 -41.62 10.10 3.38
CA PHE A 416 -42.26 8.83 3.78
C PHE A 416 -43.64 9.04 4.41
N LEU A 417 -44.14 10.29 4.50
CA LEU A 417 -45.45 10.62 5.02
C LEU A 417 -46.56 10.54 3.94
N ASP A 418 -47.79 10.28 4.37
CA ASP A 418 -48.95 10.29 3.46
C ASP A 418 -49.19 11.71 2.88
N PRO A 419 -49.09 11.87 1.54
CA PRO A 419 -49.28 13.19 0.92
C PRO A 419 -50.76 13.66 0.97
N LYS A 420 -51.72 12.79 1.32
CA LYS A 420 -53.16 13.09 1.41
C LYS A 420 -53.60 13.38 2.83
N ALA A 421 -52.77 13.22 3.84
CA ALA A 421 -53.10 13.59 5.20
C ALA A 421 -53.44 15.08 5.31
N GLU A 422 -54.46 15.44 6.12
CA GLU A 422 -54.95 16.83 6.25
C GLU A 422 -53.86 17.83 6.64
N ASN A 423 -52.85 17.36 7.37
CA ASN A 423 -51.67 18.16 7.79
C ASN A 423 -50.39 17.82 6.98
N ALA A 424 -50.53 17.34 5.72
CA ALA A 424 -49.37 16.92 4.94
C ALA A 424 -48.39 18.06 4.70
N LEU A 425 -47.24 18.01 5.34
CA LEU A 425 -46.10 18.89 5.10
C LEU A 425 -45.43 18.61 3.73
N ASN A 426 -45.75 17.46 3.14
CA ASN A 426 -45.13 17.02 1.90
C ASN A 426 -45.97 17.39 0.68
N LYS A 427 -45.53 18.42 -0.06
CA LYS A 427 -46.07 18.79 -1.38
C LYS A 427 -45.21 18.26 -2.53
N GLY A 428 -44.25 17.37 -2.26
CA GLY A 428 -43.27 16.89 -3.24
C GLY A 428 -43.38 15.40 -3.50
N GLU A 429 -42.28 14.86 -4.05
CA GLU A 429 -42.15 13.45 -4.39
C GLU A 429 -42.21 12.54 -3.15
N VAL A 430 -42.95 11.47 -3.21
CA VAL A 430 -43.03 10.44 -2.16
C VAL A 430 -42.07 9.29 -2.49
N TRP A 431 -41.19 8.99 -1.57
CA TRP A 431 -40.16 7.95 -1.76
C TRP A 431 -40.57 6.59 -1.21
N GLY A 432 -41.56 6.57 -0.28
CA GLY A 432 -42.01 5.34 0.35
C GLY A 432 -42.89 5.57 1.55
N LYS A 433 -42.96 4.58 2.43
CA LYS A 433 -43.61 4.67 3.77
C LYS A 433 -42.77 3.92 4.81
N ILE A 434 -42.90 4.29 6.08
CA ILE A 434 -42.33 3.55 7.21
C ILE A 434 -43.49 2.85 7.93
N LEU A 435 -43.31 1.56 8.21
CA LEU A 435 -44.23 0.76 8.99
C LEU A 435 -43.68 0.52 10.38
N THR A 436 -44.46 0.78 11.40
CA THR A 436 -44.17 0.42 12.80
C THR A 436 -45.22 -0.59 13.27
N ASP A 437 -44.82 -1.56 14.10
CA ASP A 437 -45.74 -2.53 14.69
C ASP A 437 -46.23 -1.96 16.03
N GLU A 438 -47.48 -1.50 16.07
CA GLU A 438 -48.07 -0.93 17.29
C GLU A 438 -48.29 -1.96 18.39
N THR A 439 -48.47 -3.23 18.01
CA THR A 439 -48.71 -4.33 18.96
C THR A 439 -47.38 -4.85 19.55
N HIS A 440 -46.28 -4.61 18.87
CA HIS A 440 -44.95 -5.02 19.26
C HIS A 440 -43.94 -3.86 19.04
N PRO A 441 -43.98 -2.82 19.88
CA PRO A 441 -43.13 -1.64 19.72
C PRO A 441 -41.62 -1.92 19.87
N GLU A 442 -41.27 -3.08 20.41
CA GLU A 442 -39.91 -3.58 20.51
C GLU A 442 -39.33 -4.03 19.15
N ARG A 443 -40.18 -4.26 18.15
CA ARG A 443 -39.74 -4.66 16.81
C ARG A 443 -39.28 -3.46 16.00
N PRO A 444 -38.15 -3.59 15.27
CA PRO A 444 -37.64 -2.48 14.46
C PRO A 444 -38.62 -2.12 13.34
N PRO A 445 -38.77 -0.84 13.00
CA PRO A 445 -39.58 -0.39 11.88
C PRO A 445 -39.11 -0.96 10.55
N VAL A 446 -40.01 -1.03 9.57
CA VAL A 446 -39.73 -1.45 8.20
C VAL A 446 -39.98 -0.29 7.25
N ALA A 447 -38.94 0.18 6.56
CA ALA A 447 -39.08 1.16 5.49
C ALA A 447 -39.43 0.47 4.17
N ILE A 448 -40.54 0.86 3.55
CA ILE A 448 -40.90 0.46 2.19
C ILE A 448 -40.47 1.59 1.26
N VAL A 449 -39.37 1.40 0.51
CA VAL A 449 -38.72 2.44 -0.30
C VAL A 449 -38.89 2.14 -1.78
N ASN A 450 -39.25 3.15 -2.58
CA ASN A 450 -39.35 3.01 -4.03
C ASN A 450 -38.00 2.56 -4.59
N LYS A 451 -38.01 1.49 -5.39
CA LYS A 451 -36.78 0.88 -5.92
C LYS A 451 -35.93 1.84 -6.71
N ASP A 452 -36.53 2.65 -7.60
CA ASP A 452 -35.77 3.51 -8.51
C ASP A 452 -35.14 4.71 -7.77
N VAL A 453 -35.84 5.22 -6.75
CA VAL A 453 -35.32 6.25 -5.84
C VAL A 453 -34.13 5.72 -5.03
N LEU A 454 -34.28 4.49 -4.48
CA LEU A 454 -33.18 3.86 -3.74
C LEU A 454 -31.98 3.57 -4.64
N CYS A 455 -32.20 3.06 -5.87
CA CYS A 455 -31.15 2.85 -6.86
C CYS A 455 -30.39 4.14 -7.16
N GLY A 456 -31.11 5.22 -7.50
CA GLY A 456 -30.48 6.49 -7.82
C GLY A 456 -29.67 7.06 -6.64
N PHE A 457 -30.17 6.93 -5.41
CA PHE A 457 -29.42 7.32 -4.22
C PHE A 457 -28.14 6.50 -4.05
N LEU A 458 -28.21 5.17 -4.14
CA LEU A 458 -27.05 4.29 -3.99
C LEU A 458 -26.00 4.53 -5.08
N GLU A 459 -26.42 4.77 -6.32
CA GLU A 459 -25.52 5.11 -7.41
C GLU A 459 -24.81 6.45 -7.19
N GLN A 460 -25.49 7.48 -6.68
CA GLN A 460 -24.90 8.76 -6.30
C GLN A 460 -23.83 8.59 -5.21
N GLU A 461 -24.10 7.71 -4.23
CA GLU A 461 -23.14 7.38 -3.16
C GLU A 461 -22.04 6.39 -3.63
N GLY A 462 -22.06 5.96 -4.91
CA GLY A 462 -21.06 5.08 -5.50
C GLY A 462 -21.19 3.60 -5.15
N TYR A 463 -22.41 3.16 -4.75
CA TYR A 463 -22.71 1.77 -4.43
C TYR A 463 -23.44 1.07 -5.59
N ASP A 464 -23.17 -0.22 -5.78
CA ASP A 464 -23.91 -1.08 -6.71
C ASP A 464 -25.13 -1.71 -6.02
N TYR A 465 -26.32 -1.29 -6.42
CA TYR A 465 -27.60 -1.78 -5.87
C TYR A 465 -27.73 -3.30 -5.95
N THR A 466 -27.37 -3.92 -7.09
CA THR A 466 -27.58 -5.35 -7.32
C THR A 466 -26.69 -6.20 -6.42
N ALA A 467 -25.42 -5.78 -6.27
CA ALA A 467 -24.47 -6.44 -5.38
C ALA A 467 -24.89 -6.32 -3.91
N LEU A 468 -25.46 -5.17 -3.51
CA LEU A 468 -25.92 -4.94 -2.13
C LEU A 468 -27.15 -5.76 -1.78
N CYS A 469 -28.18 -5.82 -2.65
CA CYS A 469 -29.41 -6.54 -2.36
C CYS A 469 -29.17 -8.01 -1.98
N LYS A 470 -28.26 -8.69 -2.65
CA LYS A 470 -27.91 -10.09 -2.33
C LYS A 470 -27.33 -10.22 -0.91
N ARG A 471 -26.44 -9.30 -0.54
CA ARG A 471 -25.79 -9.28 0.78
C ARG A 471 -26.77 -8.84 1.88
N TRP A 472 -27.56 -7.82 1.63
CA TRP A 472 -28.60 -7.37 2.57
C TRP A 472 -29.64 -8.44 2.86
N ALA A 473 -30.02 -9.21 1.84
CA ALA A 473 -30.94 -10.32 2.03
C ALA A 473 -30.36 -11.49 2.81
N SER A 474 -29.03 -11.76 2.68
CA SER A 474 -28.37 -12.79 3.50
C SER A 474 -28.17 -12.37 4.96
N LYS A 475 -28.16 -11.06 5.23
CA LYS A 475 -28.08 -10.48 6.58
C LYS A 475 -29.44 -10.01 7.11
N GLU A 476 -30.54 -10.38 6.44
CA GLU A 476 -31.92 -10.03 6.81
C GLU A 476 -32.16 -8.52 6.90
N ARG A 477 -31.36 -7.69 6.26
CA ARG A 477 -31.54 -6.24 6.17
C ARG A 477 -32.63 -5.84 5.19
N ILE A 478 -32.99 -6.71 4.21
CA ILE A 478 -34.13 -6.56 3.32
C ILE A 478 -34.97 -7.85 3.26
N LYS A 479 -36.29 -7.70 3.10
CA LYS A 479 -37.20 -8.85 2.96
C LYS A 479 -37.26 -9.34 1.52
N ARG A 480 -37.40 -10.67 1.36
CA ARG A 480 -37.75 -11.29 0.09
C ARG A 480 -39.28 -11.43 -0.02
N ASN A 481 -39.82 -11.35 -1.23
CA ASN A 481 -41.21 -11.66 -1.48
C ASN A 481 -41.43 -13.19 -1.53
N SER A 482 -42.69 -13.64 -1.67
CA SER A 482 -43.07 -15.06 -1.77
C SER A 482 -42.39 -15.82 -2.93
N GLN A 483 -41.91 -15.11 -3.96
CA GLN A 483 -41.12 -15.67 -5.08
C GLN A 483 -39.59 -15.63 -4.87
N GLY A 484 -39.13 -15.27 -3.68
CA GLY A 484 -37.73 -15.15 -3.35
C GLY A 484 -37.01 -13.91 -3.93
N LYS A 485 -37.75 -12.99 -4.57
CA LYS A 485 -37.20 -11.74 -5.13
C LYS A 485 -37.11 -10.65 -4.09
N TYR A 486 -36.27 -9.66 -4.27
CA TYR A 486 -36.09 -8.51 -3.37
C TYR A 486 -37.09 -7.38 -3.63
N ILE A 487 -37.74 -7.41 -4.80
CA ILE A 487 -38.67 -6.38 -5.26
C ILE A 487 -40.09 -6.80 -4.90
N HIS A 488 -40.80 -5.90 -4.23
CA HIS A 488 -42.24 -6.04 -3.90
C HIS A 488 -43.05 -5.11 -4.80
N ASN A 489 -43.94 -5.68 -5.61
CA ASN A 489 -44.88 -4.89 -6.41
C ASN A 489 -46.13 -4.64 -5.54
N THR A 490 -46.18 -3.49 -4.90
CA THR A 490 -47.21 -3.14 -3.93
C THR A 490 -47.71 -1.71 -4.12
N LYS A 491 -48.76 -1.31 -3.39
CA LYS A 491 -49.29 0.06 -3.39
C LYS A 491 -48.77 0.80 -2.14
N VAL A 492 -48.25 2.01 -2.36
CA VAL A 492 -47.92 2.95 -1.29
C VAL A 492 -48.69 4.23 -1.55
N TYR A 493 -49.58 4.62 -0.61
CA TYR A 493 -50.48 5.77 -0.74
C TYR A 493 -51.25 5.80 -2.07
N GLY A 494 -51.76 4.61 -2.48
CA GLY A 494 -52.56 4.45 -3.69
C GLY A 494 -51.76 4.30 -5.00
N VAL A 495 -50.45 4.48 -5.00
CA VAL A 495 -49.58 4.34 -6.18
C VAL A 495 -48.95 2.95 -6.19
N LYS A 496 -49.24 2.15 -7.24
CA LYS A 496 -48.62 0.85 -7.45
C LYS A 496 -47.28 1.00 -8.14
N ALA A 497 -46.19 0.53 -7.49
CA ALA A 497 -44.84 0.55 -8.04
C ALA A 497 -43.97 -0.57 -7.44
N ASN A 498 -42.71 -0.61 -7.84
CA ASN A 498 -41.72 -1.55 -7.30
C ASN A 498 -41.06 -0.95 -6.06
N TYR A 499 -41.08 -1.67 -4.97
CA TYR A 499 -40.51 -1.24 -3.69
C TYR A 499 -39.56 -2.28 -3.12
N ILE A 500 -38.67 -1.82 -2.25
CA ILE A 500 -37.79 -2.65 -1.41
C ILE A 500 -38.24 -2.47 0.05
N LYS A 501 -38.38 -3.57 0.78
CA LYS A 501 -38.69 -3.54 2.22
C LYS A 501 -37.37 -3.65 2.99
N ILE A 502 -36.99 -2.58 3.68
CA ILE A 502 -35.75 -2.45 4.44
C ILE A 502 -36.09 -2.54 5.92
N ASN A 503 -35.52 -3.52 6.62
CA ASN A 503 -35.59 -3.61 8.07
C ASN A 503 -34.71 -2.48 8.66
N MET A 504 -35.23 -1.70 9.61
CA MET A 504 -34.52 -0.55 10.20
C MET A 504 -33.89 -0.92 11.57
N ALA A 505 -33.59 -2.21 11.80
CA ALA A 505 -32.90 -2.65 13.01
C ALA A 505 -31.52 -1.99 13.13
N GLN A 506 -31.16 -1.51 14.32
CA GLN A 506 -29.80 -1.14 14.67
C GLN A 506 -29.08 -2.35 15.24
N ASP A 507 -27.73 -2.38 15.15
CA ASP A 507 -26.93 -3.47 15.73
C ASP A 507 -27.14 -3.48 17.26
N GLY A 508 -27.70 -4.58 17.76
CA GLY A 508 -28.14 -4.76 19.15
C GLY A 508 -29.57 -5.28 19.29
N ASP A 509 -30.43 -5.10 18.26
CA ASP A 509 -31.82 -5.53 18.26
C ASP A 509 -32.00 -6.90 17.56
N ALA A 510 -31.15 -7.87 17.85
CA ALA A 510 -31.04 -9.11 17.07
C ALA A 510 -32.12 -10.17 17.30
N ASP A 511 -33.16 -9.89 18.10
CA ASP A 511 -34.26 -10.85 18.32
C ASP A 511 -35.62 -10.25 17.93
N GLY A 512 -36.11 -10.64 16.77
CA GLY A 512 -37.54 -10.49 16.44
C GLY A 512 -37.89 -9.85 15.09
N PHE A 513 -37.92 -10.68 14.04
CA PHE A 513 -38.51 -10.27 12.76
C PHE A 513 -40.02 -10.11 12.89
N MET A 514 -40.56 -9.00 12.34
CA MET A 514 -41.96 -8.94 11.97
C MET A 514 -42.25 -9.99 10.87
N ASN A 515 -42.97 -11.05 11.19
CA ASN A 515 -43.77 -11.75 10.21
C ASN A 515 -44.97 -10.87 9.89
N VAL A 516 -44.84 -10.00 8.93
CA VAL A 516 -46.00 -9.41 8.28
C VAL A 516 -46.48 -10.51 7.34
N ASP A 517 -47.44 -11.35 7.83
CA ASP A 517 -48.16 -12.27 6.97
C ASP A 517 -48.77 -11.47 5.83
N GLU A 518 -48.76 -12.06 4.63
CA GLU A 518 -49.40 -11.50 3.44
C GLU A 518 -50.90 -11.47 3.65
N GLU A 519 -51.43 -10.48 4.39
CA GLU A 519 -52.77 -10.06 4.17
C GLU A 519 -52.82 -9.30 2.85
N GLU A 520 -53.56 -9.83 1.89
CA GLU A 520 -53.99 -9.10 0.71
C GLU A 520 -54.61 -7.79 1.18
N ASP A 521 -53.91 -6.69 0.95
CA ASP A 521 -54.24 -5.34 1.40
C ASP A 521 -55.48 -4.84 0.66
N ASP A 522 -56.67 -5.11 1.21
CA ASP A 522 -57.88 -4.35 0.99
C ASP A 522 -57.98 -3.27 2.06
N GLY A 523 -57.25 -2.18 1.81
CA GLY A 523 -57.60 -0.86 2.31
C GLY A 523 -57.46 -0.57 3.80
N GLN A 524 -56.72 0.48 4.09
CA GLN A 524 -56.81 1.34 5.27
C GLN A 524 -56.30 0.76 6.60
N MET A 525 -54.98 0.85 6.84
CA MET A 525 -54.50 1.14 8.18
C MET A 525 -54.33 2.65 8.34
N SER A 526 -55.13 3.26 9.18
CA SER A 526 -54.98 4.63 9.65
C SER A 526 -53.80 4.69 10.61
N LEU A 527 -52.92 5.68 10.44
CA LEU A 527 -51.93 6.02 11.44
C LEU A 527 -52.59 6.68 12.65
N PRO A 528 -52.19 6.36 13.89
CA PRO A 528 -52.71 7.05 15.07
C PRO A 528 -51.92 8.33 15.26
N PHE A 529 -52.41 9.42 14.74
CA PHE A 529 -52.16 10.76 15.23
C PHE A 529 -53.49 11.51 15.21
N GLU A 530 -54.25 11.39 16.29
CA GLU A 530 -55.06 12.44 16.83
C GLU A 530 -54.42 13.04 18.08
#